data_900010d68b5443d8e3fc93bbae9c00f3
#
_entry.id   900010d68b5443d8e3fc93bbae9c00f3
#
_cell.length_a   1.000
_cell.length_b   1.000
_cell.length_c   1.000
_cell.angle_alpha   90.00
_cell.angle_beta   90.00
_cell.angle_gamma   90.00
#
_symmetry.space_group_name_H-M   'P 1'
#
loop_
_entity.id
_entity.type
_entity.pdbx_description
1 polymer ?
#
loop_
_entity_poly.entity_id
_entity_poly.type
_entity_poly.pdbx_seq_one_letter_code
_entity_poly.pdbx_strand_id
1 'polypeptide(L)'
;PYHGPMPHLQHVIQSYDTAFSAKQTADYSAITTWGIFQRNETGENAIMLLDAVRGKLEFPELKALALEQDKSGEPETVVIEAKASGQPLIYELRRMGIPVVDFVPSKGKDKHTRVNACAPIFESGQVYYPHGEKFAEEVIEECAAFPHGENDDYVDSTTQAMLRYRQGYFVSTYSDEDEKSLYKDRKYVYY
;
A
#
# COMPACT_ATOMS: atom_id res chain seq x y z
N PRO A 1 -0.89 -17.00 -3.25
CA PRO A 1 -1.89 -16.77 -2.19
C PRO A 1 -1.36 -17.19 -0.82
N TYR A 2 -1.92 -16.61 0.23
CA TYR A 2 -1.67 -16.97 1.62
C TYR A 2 -2.91 -17.70 2.19
N HIS A 3 -2.69 -18.87 2.83
CA HIS A 3 -3.73 -19.76 3.35
C HIS A 3 -3.53 -20.03 4.84
N GLY A 4 -3.32 -19.04 5.62
CA GLY A 4 -3.09 -19.22 7.06
C GLY A 4 -3.70 -18.11 7.88
N PRO A 5 -3.62 -18.20 9.21
CA PRO A 5 -3.98 -17.07 10.06
C PRO A 5 -3.07 -15.89 9.75
N MET A 6 -3.58 -14.67 9.95
CA MET A 6 -2.80 -13.45 9.73
C MET A 6 -1.44 -13.55 10.45
N PRO A 7 -0.31 -13.38 9.73
CA PRO A 7 0.99 -13.37 10.36
C PRO A 7 1.17 -12.15 11.25
N HIS A 8 2.10 -12.23 12.18
CA HIS A 8 2.50 -11.10 12.98
C HIS A 8 3.12 -10.01 12.10
N LEU A 9 2.46 -8.86 12.01
CA LEU A 9 2.92 -7.74 11.18
C LEU A 9 3.92 -6.88 11.96
N GLN A 10 5.08 -6.63 11.38
CA GLN A 10 6.11 -5.77 11.94
C GLN A 10 5.92 -4.31 11.55
N HIS A 11 5.30 -4.06 10.39
CA HIS A 11 5.12 -2.72 9.85
C HIS A 11 3.99 -2.71 8.82
N VAL A 12 3.19 -1.66 8.81
CA VAL A 12 2.13 -1.48 7.81
C VAL A 12 2.42 -0.25 6.96
N ILE A 13 2.36 -0.44 5.63
CA ILE A 13 2.50 0.62 4.64
C ILE A 13 1.16 0.81 3.95
N GLN A 14 0.68 2.04 3.88
CA GLN A 14 -0.37 2.41 2.92
C GLN A 14 0.24 3.20 1.77
N SER A 15 -0.15 2.88 0.55
CA SER A 15 0.32 3.54 -0.66
C SER A 15 -0.85 4.11 -1.45
N TYR A 16 -0.70 5.36 -1.86
CA TYR A 16 -1.76 6.13 -2.52
C TYR A 16 -1.32 6.56 -3.91
N ASP A 17 -2.02 6.11 -4.93
CA ASP A 17 -2.05 6.80 -6.22
C ASP A 17 -3.28 7.69 -6.26
N THR A 18 -3.07 9.01 -6.42
CA THR A 18 -4.14 9.99 -6.32
C THR A 18 -4.44 10.64 -7.66
N ALA A 19 -5.72 10.72 -8.01
CA ALA A 19 -6.20 11.51 -9.13
C ALA A 19 -7.28 12.46 -8.64
N PHE A 20 -7.23 13.72 -9.08
CA PHE A 20 -8.31 14.66 -8.86
C PHE A 20 -8.84 15.12 -10.20
N SER A 21 -10.12 15.01 -10.41
CA SER A 21 -10.75 15.67 -11.53
C SER A 21 -12.21 15.94 -11.22
N ALA A 22 -12.60 17.19 -11.41
CA ALA A 22 -13.99 17.60 -11.43
C ALA A 22 -14.76 17.14 -12.71
N LYS A 23 -14.12 16.32 -13.57
CA LYS A 23 -14.71 15.85 -14.82
C LYS A 23 -15.09 14.38 -14.72
N GLN A 24 -16.18 13.98 -15.36
CA GLN A 24 -16.64 12.57 -15.44
C GLN A 24 -15.63 11.60 -16.07
N THR A 25 -14.59 12.11 -16.73
CA THR A 25 -13.45 11.34 -17.30
C THR A 25 -12.29 11.21 -16.30
N ALA A 26 -12.55 11.38 -15.01
CA ALA A 26 -11.51 11.31 -13.99
C ALA A 26 -10.90 9.91 -13.89
N ASP A 27 -9.57 9.86 -13.73
CA ASP A 27 -8.86 8.66 -13.33
C ASP A 27 -9.26 8.25 -11.90
N TYR A 28 -9.03 7.02 -11.55
CA TYR A 28 -9.28 6.54 -10.19
C TYR A 28 -8.20 7.02 -9.23
N SER A 29 -8.56 7.23 -7.97
CA SER A 29 -7.61 7.20 -6.86
C SER A 29 -7.61 5.80 -6.28
N ALA A 30 -6.42 5.22 -6.08
CA ALA A 30 -6.24 3.89 -5.51
C ALA A 30 -5.40 3.93 -4.23
N ILE A 31 -5.81 3.15 -3.25
CA ILE A 31 -5.08 2.96 -1.99
C ILE A 31 -4.86 1.47 -1.82
N THR A 32 -3.61 1.06 -1.58
CA THR A 32 -3.27 -0.32 -1.20
C THR A 32 -2.60 -0.33 0.16
N THR A 33 -3.01 -1.25 1.03
CA THR A 33 -2.47 -1.44 2.37
C THR A 33 -1.67 -2.73 2.42
N TRP A 34 -0.45 -2.66 2.92
CA TRP A 34 0.52 -3.74 2.91
C TRP A 34 1.12 -3.96 4.29
N GLY A 35 1.17 -5.22 4.73
CA GLY A 35 1.81 -5.62 5.98
C GLY A 35 3.15 -6.31 5.74
N ILE A 36 4.17 -5.91 6.49
CA ILE A 36 5.48 -6.55 6.46
C ILE A 36 5.55 -7.53 7.63
N PHE A 37 5.99 -8.74 7.35
CA PHE A 37 6.13 -9.80 8.33
C PHE A 37 7.37 -10.65 8.06
N GLN A 38 7.83 -11.42 9.06
CA GLN A 38 8.87 -12.42 8.87
C GLN A 38 8.27 -13.79 8.55
N ARG A 39 8.83 -14.46 7.56
CA ARG A 39 8.50 -15.86 7.28
C ARG A 39 9.08 -16.75 8.35
N ASN A 40 8.24 -17.57 8.99
CA ASN A 40 8.65 -18.46 10.07
C ASN A 40 9.77 -19.44 9.67
N GLU A 41 9.77 -19.87 8.40
CA GLU A 41 10.70 -20.89 7.90
C GLU A 41 12.09 -20.34 7.62
N THR A 42 12.20 -19.10 7.16
CA THR A 42 13.47 -18.52 6.70
C THR A 42 13.94 -17.33 7.52
N GLY A 43 13.04 -16.72 8.31
CA GLY A 43 13.30 -15.45 9.01
C GLY A 43 13.43 -14.25 8.08
N GLU A 44 13.21 -14.42 6.77
CA GLU A 44 13.26 -13.34 5.81
C GLU A 44 11.98 -12.51 5.83
N ASN A 45 12.12 -11.22 5.57
CA ASN A 45 10.97 -10.34 5.44
C ASN A 45 10.16 -10.68 4.18
N ALA A 46 8.86 -10.61 4.33
CA ALA A 46 7.88 -10.72 3.27
C ALA A 46 6.84 -9.61 3.43
N ILE A 47 6.06 -9.38 2.37
CA ILE A 47 5.03 -8.35 2.33
C ILE A 47 3.71 -8.95 1.87
N MET A 48 2.62 -8.61 2.55
CA MET A 48 1.28 -9.11 2.25
C MET A 48 0.32 -7.95 1.99
N LEU A 49 -0.45 -8.06 0.92
CA LEU A 49 -1.59 -7.18 0.67
C LEU A 49 -2.66 -7.42 1.75
N LEU A 50 -3.05 -6.37 2.45
CA LEU A 50 -4.02 -6.42 3.55
C LEU A 50 -5.37 -5.87 3.14
N ASP A 51 -5.37 -4.83 2.29
CA ASP A 51 -6.57 -4.17 1.79
C ASP A 51 -6.26 -3.40 0.51
N ALA A 52 -7.28 -3.18 -0.32
CA ALA A 52 -7.20 -2.32 -1.47
C ALA A 52 -8.56 -1.68 -1.76
N VAL A 53 -8.55 -0.37 -1.96
CA VAL A 53 -9.74 0.39 -2.33
C VAL A 53 -9.43 1.35 -3.47
N ARG A 54 -10.39 1.56 -4.35
CA ARG A 54 -10.28 2.60 -5.37
C ARG A 54 -11.62 3.26 -5.63
N GLY A 55 -11.58 4.49 -6.07
CA GLY A 55 -12.77 5.26 -6.41
C GLY A 55 -12.45 6.49 -7.24
N LYS A 56 -13.45 6.97 -7.96
CA LYS A 56 -13.42 8.29 -8.59
C LYS A 56 -13.89 9.29 -7.55
N LEU A 57 -12.94 9.93 -6.90
CA LEU A 57 -13.17 10.73 -5.70
C LEU A 57 -12.73 12.17 -5.92
N GLU A 58 -13.53 13.10 -5.46
CA GLU A 58 -13.08 14.48 -5.27
C GLU A 58 -12.26 14.61 -3.98
N PHE A 59 -11.53 15.72 -3.83
CA PHE A 59 -10.62 15.89 -2.70
C PHE A 59 -11.24 15.67 -1.31
N PRO A 60 -12.46 16.19 -1.00
CA PRO A 60 -13.07 15.95 0.30
C PRO A 60 -13.36 14.48 0.58
N GLU A 61 -13.79 13.74 -0.44
CA GLU A 61 -14.09 12.31 -0.37
C GLU A 61 -12.81 11.49 -0.22
N LEU A 62 -11.77 11.82 -1.01
CA LEU A 62 -10.46 11.18 -0.91
C LEU A 62 -9.84 11.40 0.48
N LYS A 63 -9.95 12.62 1.03
CA LYS A 63 -9.50 12.91 2.39
C LYS A 63 -10.27 12.10 3.43
N ALA A 64 -11.60 12.00 3.30
CA ALA A 64 -12.41 11.20 4.20
C ALA A 64 -12.03 9.71 4.15
N LEU A 65 -11.86 9.17 2.94
CA LEU A 65 -11.40 7.81 2.73
C LEU A 65 -10.00 7.59 3.33
N ALA A 66 -9.06 8.50 3.13
CA ALA A 66 -7.72 8.41 3.70
C ALA A 66 -7.74 8.35 5.23
N LEU A 67 -8.61 9.13 5.89
CA LEU A 67 -8.78 9.08 7.34
C LEU A 67 -9.44 7.79 7.83
N GLU A 68 -10.35 7.21 7.05
CA GLU A 68 -10.94 5.91 7.33
C GLU A 68 -9.90 4.82 7.22
N GLN A 69 -9.11 4.82 6.15
CA GLN A 69 -8.03 3.87 5.91
C GLN A 69 -6.91 3.96 6.96
N ASP A 70 -6.56 5.15 7.41
CA ASP A 70 -5.62 5.36 8.51
C ASP A 70 -6.12 4.69 9.81
N LYS A 71 -7.39 4.91 10.17
CA LYS A 71 -7.99 4.32 11.37
C LYS A 71 -8.16 2.80 11.31
N SER A 72 -8.43 2.26 10.14
CA SER A 72 -8.64 0.81 9.96
C SER A 72 -7.34 0.06 9.85
N GLY A 73 -6.35 0.64 9.18
CA GLY A 73 -5.07 0.01 8.86
C GLY A 73 -3.94 0.33 9.85
N GLU A 74 -4.07 1.41 10.62
CA GLU A 74 -3.04 1.89 11.55
C GLU A 74 -1.63 1.85 10.94
N PRO A 75 -1.40 2.53 9.77
CA PRO A 75 -0.13 2.42 9.06
C PRO A 75 0.97 3.18 9.79
N GLU A 76 2.15 2.59 9.88
CA GLU A 76 3.35 3.28 10.32
C GLU A 76 3.99 4.11 9.19
N THR A 77 3.58 3.88 7.95
CA THR A 77 4.05 4.68 6.80
C THR A 77 2.92 4.83 5.79
N VAL A 78 2.62 6.08 5.44
CA VAL A 78 1.73 6.42 4.32
C VAL A 78 2.56 7.00 3.19
N VAL A 79 2.53 6.38 2.02
CA VAL A 79 3.30 6.79 0.82
C VAL A 79 2.34 7.44 -0.16
N ILE A 80 2.60 8.67 -0.56
CA ILE A 80 1.78 9.41 -1.52
C ILE A 80 2.68 10.04 -2.59
N GLU A 81 2.33 9.86 -3.87
CA GLU A 81 3.08 10.50 -4.95
C GLU A 81 2.95 12.03 -4.88
N ALA A 82 4.10 12.71 -4.82
CA ALA A 82 4.19 14.18 -4.73
C ALA A 82 3.94 14.84 -6.09
N LYS A 83 2.83 14.53 -6.73
CA LYS A 83 2.31 15.19 -7.94
C LYS A 83 1.21 16.20 -7.56
N ALA A 84 0.72 16.97 -8.54
CA ALA A 84 -0.26 18.03 -8.29
C ALA A 84 -1.51 17.54 -7.51
N SER A 85 -1.95 16.28 -7.76
CA SER A 85 -3.07 15.66 -7.07
C SER A 85 -2.75 15.18 -5.64
N GLY A 86 -1.52 14.75 -5.38
CA GLY A 86 -1.12 14.25 -4.05
C GLY A 86 -0.75 15.34 -3.05
N GLN A 87 -0.20 16.46 -3.51
CA GLN A 87 0.30 17.52 -2.62
C GLN A 87 -0.71 18.05 -1.59
N PRO A 88 -1.97 18.38 -1.95
CA PRO A 88 -2.95 18.83 -0.97
C PRO A 88 -3.26 17.76 0.09
N LEU A 89 -3.33 16.48 -0.31
CA LEU A 89 -3.58 15.38 0.60
C LEU A 89 -2.40 15.18 1.56
N ILE A 90 -1.16 15.19 1.07
CA ILE A 90 0.06 15.12 1.88
C ILE A 90 0.04 16.21 2.98
N TYR A 91 -0.25 17.45 2.58
CA TYR A 91 -0.30 18.57 3.53
C TYR A 91 -1.36 18.36 4.62
N GLU A 92 -2.57 17.99 4.24
CA GLU A 92 -3.66 17.80 5.20
C GLU A 92 -3.43 16.63 6.14
N LEU A 93 -2.96 15.48 5.64
CA LEU A 93 -2.70 14.30 6.47
C LEU A 93 -1.55 14.56 7.45
N ARG A 94 -0.48 15.24 7.04
CA ARG A 94 0.63 15.64 7.92
C ARG A 94 0.16 16.58 9.04
N ARG A 95 -0.73 17.52 8.76
CA ARG A 95 -1.32 18.40 9.79
C ARG A 95 -2.10 17.61 10.84
N MET A 96 -2.60 16.44 10.49
CA MET A 96 -3.36 15.55 11.39
C MET A 96 -2.45 14.55 12.12
N GLY A 97 -1.12 14.62 11.91
CA GLY A 97 -0.14 13.75 12.56
C GLY A 97 0.08 12.40 11.86
N ILE A 98 -0.50 12.19 10.67
CA ILE A 98 -0.33 10.95 9.91
C ILE A 98 1.08 10.90 9.31
N PRO A 99 1.80 9.75 9.39
CA PRO A 99 3.20 9.62 8.99
C PRO A 99 3.37 9.51 7.47
N VAL A 100 3.16 10.61 6.74
CA VAL A 100 3.23 10.65 5.27
C VAL A 100 4.65 10.83 4.77
N VAL A 101 5.06 9.96 3.86
CA VAL A 101 6.30 10.00 3.08
C VAL A 101 5.99 10.37 1.63
N ASP A 102 6.66 11.40 1.11
CA ASP A 102 6.53 11.80 -0.29
C ASP A 102 7.20 10.77 -1.20
N PHE A 103 6.47 10.27 -2.15
CA PHE A 103 7.04 9.51 -3.26
C PHE A 103 7.28 10.44 -4.45
N VAL A 104 8.54 10.59 -4.83
CA VAL A 104 8.92 11.38 -6.02
C VAL A 104 9.52 10.43 -7.04
N PRO A 105 8.81 10.14 -8.13
CA PRO A 105 9.38 9.32 -9.20
C PRO A 105 10.68 9.95 -9.75
N SER A 106 11.71 9.14 -9.91
CA SER A 106 12.97 9.61 -10.48
C SER A 106 12.74 10.11 -11.91
N LYS A 107 13.29 11.26 -12.23
CA LYS A 107 13.20 11.85 -13.61
C LYS A 107 13.69 10.82 -14.64
N GLY A 108 12.91 10.61 -15.70
CA GLY A 108 13.23 9.68 -16.79
C GLY A 108 12.95 8.20 -16.49
N LYS A 109 12.42 7.86 -15.34
CA LYS A 109 11.90 6.51 -15.06
C LYS A 109 10.40 6.51 -15.29
N ASP A 110 9.99 5.95 -16.41
CA ASP A 110 8.59 5.71 -16.73
C ASP A 110 7.98 4.61 -15.83
N LYS A 111 6.69 4.40 -15.97
CA LYS A 111 5.95 3.38 -15.23
C LYS A 111 6.53 1.98 -15.45
N HIS A 112 6.91 1.61 -16.67
CA HIS A 112 7.52 0.32 -16.98
C HIS A 112 8.83 0.08 -16.21
N THR A 113 9.68 1.11 -16.15
CA THR A 113 10.93 1.03 -15.38
C THR A 113 10.66 0.82 -13.88
N ARG A 114 9.61 1.44 -13.34
CA ARG A 114 9.21 1.24 -11.93
C ARG A 114 8.72 -0.19 -11.68
N VAL A 115 7.83 -0.70 -12.55
CA VAL A 115 7.32 -2.07 -12.47
C VAL A 115 8.47 -3.07 -12.56
N ASN A 116 9.38 -2.91 -13.52
CA ASN A 116 10.55 -3.78 -13.67
C ASN A 116 11.47 -3.73 -12.45
N ALA A 117 11.58 -2.60 -11.77
CA ALA A 117 12.37 -2.49 -10.54
C ALA A 117 11.73 -3.26 -9.36
N CYS A 118 10.43 -3.54 -9.40
CA CYS A 118 9.72 -4.32 -8.39
C CYS A 118 9.67 -5.83 -8.73
N ALA A 119 9.83 -6.22 -9.99
CA ALA A 119 9.74 -7.61 -10.45
C ALA A 119 10.54 -8.60 -9.58
N PRO A 120 11.80 -8.33 -9.18
CA PRO A 120 12.56 -9.26 -8.34
C PRO A 120 11.90 -9.58 -6.99
N ILE A 121 11.09 -8.67 -6.41
CA ILE A 121 10.39 -8.91 -5.14
C ILE A 121 9.29 -9.96 -5.36
N PHE A 122 8.58 -9.88 -6.48
CA PHE A 122 7.56 -10.87 -6.85
C PHE A 122 8.20 -12.22 -7.23
N GLU A 123 9.27 -12.21 -8.03
CA GLU A 123 9.99 -13.41 -8.49
C GLU A 123 10.61 -14.20 -7.33
N SER A 124 11.06 -13.50 -6.28
CA SER A 124 11.59 -14.13 -5.06
C SER A 124 10.52 -14.75 -4.15
N GLY A 125 9.22 -14.61 -4.49
CA GLY A 125 8.12 -15.13 -3.69
C GLY A 125 7.93 -14.42 -2.35
N GLN A 126 8.35 -13.16 -2.26
CA GLN A 126 8.18 -12.35 -1.03
C GLN A 126 6.83 -11.68 -0.93
N VAL A 127 6.02 -11.64 -2.01
CA VAL A 127 4.73 -10.97 -2.05
C VAL A 127 3.60 -11.97 -1.83
N TYR A 128 2.77 -11.68 -0.84
CA TYR A 128 1.62 -12.48 -0.47
C TYR A 128 0.32 -11.69 -0.61
N TYR A 129 -0.78 -12.39 -0.71
CA TYR A 129 -2.13 -11.84 -0.70
C TYR A 129 -3.11 -12.85 -0.08
N PRO A 130 -4.18 -12.39 0.60
CA PRO A 130 -5.16 -13.28 1.20
C PRO A 130 -5.95 -14.02 0.11
N HIS A 131 -6.11 -15.32 0.29
CA HIS A 131 -6.85 -16.15 -0.66
C HIS A 131 -8.35 -15.88 -0.57
N GLY A 132 -9.00 -15.68 -1.73
CA GLY A 132 -10.45 -15.53 -1.83
C GLY A 132 -10.98 -14.12 -1.52
N GLU A 133 -10.10 -13.17 -1.23
CA GLU A 133 -10.49 -11.78 -1.03
C GLU A 133 -10.61 -11.04 -2.37
N LYS A 134 -11.78 -10.46 -2.62
CA LYS A 134 -12.10 -9.82 -3.90
C LYS A 134 -11.14 -8.67 -4.23
N PHE A 135 -10.79 -7.83 -3.25
CA PHE A 135 -9.85 -6.72 -3.47
C PHE A 135 -8.47 -7.23 -3.90
N ALA A 136 -8.04 -8.37 -3.38
CA ALA A 136 -6.75 -8.95 -3.74
C ALA A 136 -6.76 -9.48 -5.18
N GLU A 137 -7.85 -10.13 -5.59
CA GLU A 137 -8.03 -10.58 -6.97
C GLU A 137 -8.00 -9.40 -7.94
N GLU A 138 -8.70 -8.29 -7.64
CA GLU A 138 -8.70 -7.07 -8.47
C GLU A 138 -7.29 -6.47 -8.64
N VAL A 139 -6.50 -6.38 -7.55
CA VAL A 139 -5.11 -5.88 -7.61
C VAL A 139 -4.24 -6.80 -8.46
N ILE A 140 -4.36 -8.12 -8.30
CA ILE A 140 -3.55 -9.10 -9.03
C ILE A 140 -3.89 -9.08 -10.51
N GLU A 141 -5.18 -9.07 -10.86
CA GLU A 141 -5.63 -9.03 -12.25
C GLU A 141 -5.13 -7.78 -12.96
N GLU A 142 -5.21 -6.61 -12.33
CA GLU A 142 -4.72 -5.36 -12.90
C GLU A 142 -3.20 -5.37 -13.08
N CYS A 143 -2.45 -5.83 -12.06
CA CYS A 143 -1.01 -5.99 -12.16
C CYS A 143 -0.58 -6.98 -13.24
N ALA A 144 -1.30 -8.09 -13.40
CA ALA A 144 -1.03 -9.10 -14.43
C ALA A 144 -1.38 -8.62 -15.85
N ALA A 145 -2.38 -7.75 -15.98
CA ALA A 145 -2.77 -7.18 -17.26
C ALA A 145 -1.85 -6.05 -17.75
N PHE A 146 -1.04 -5.47 -16.86
CA PHE A 146 -0.12 -4.39 -17.22
C PHE A 146 0.91 -4.85 -18.26
N PRO A 147 1.22 -4.07 -19.34
CA PRO A 147 0.78 -2.68 -19.59
C PRO A 147 -0.50 -2.56 -20.44
N HIS A 148 -1.20 -3.64 -20.69
CA HIS A 148 -2.33 -3.69 -21.63
C HIS A 148 -3.71 -3.64 -20.95
N GLY A 149 -3.74 -3.51 -19.62
CA GLY A 149 -4.97 -3.36 -18.85
C GLY A 149 -5.69 -2.04 -19.11
N GLU A 150 -6.98 -2.01 -18.81
CA GLU A 150 -7.82 -0.81 -18.92
C GLU A 150 -7.47 0.24 -17.86
N ASN A 151 -7.09 -0.21 -16.67
CA ASN A 151 -6.69 0.62 -15.54
C ASN A 151 -5.26 0.24 -15.11
N ASP A 152 -4.59 1.16 -14.42
CA ASP A 152 -3.24 0.96 -13.89
C ASP A 152 -2.99 1.68 -12.55
N ASP A 153 -4.08 2.08 -11.87
CA ASP A 153 -4.03 2.80 -10.60
C ASP A 153 -3.54 1.91 -9.45
N TYR A 154 -3.96 0.65 -9.42
CA TYR A 154 -3.44 -0.34 -8.49
C TYR A 154 -1.99 -0.72 -8.79
N VAL A 155 -1.58 -0.71 -10.06
CA VAL A 155 -0.17 -0.94 -10.44
C VAL A 155 0.70 0.16 -9.87
N ASP A 156 0.30 1.42 -9.98
CA ASP A 156 1.07 2.56 -9.44
C ASP A 156 1.12 2.52 -7.92
N SER A 157 0.00 2.33 -7.25
CA SER A 157 -0.05 2.19 -5.80
C SER A 157 0.81 1.02 -5.31
N THR A 158 0.71 -0.16 -5.95
CA THR A 158 1.51 -1.35 -5.62
C THR A 158 3.01 -1.10 -5.81
N THR A 159 3.42 -0.51 -6.94
CA THR A 159 4.84 -0.27 -7.21
C THR A 159 5.45 0.72 -6.23
N GLN A 160 4.72 1.74 -5.79
CA GLN A 160 5.17 2.66 -4.73
C GLN A 160 5.40 1.92 -3.41
N ALA A 161 4.47 1.05 -3.01
CA ALA A 161 4.60 0.23 -1.79
C ALA A 161 5.81 -0.72 -1.89
N MET A 162 5.99 -1.41 -3.02
CA MET A 162 7.12 -2.32 -3.24
C MET A 162 8.47 -1.59 -3.23
N LEU A 163 8.55 -0.41 -3.84
CA LEU A 163 9.77 0.41 -3.80
C LEU A 163 10.08 0.88 -2.38
N ARG A 164 9.06 1.22 -1.58
CA ARG A 164 9.22 1.57 -0.17
C ARG A 164 9.68 0.34 0.65
N TYR A 165 9.07 -0.82 0.44
CA TYR A 165 9.48 -2.08 1.05
C TYR A 165 10.95 -2.41 0.76
N ARG A 166 11.38 -2.27 -0.49
CA ARG A 166 12.77 -2.54 -0.91
C ARG A 166 13.80 -1.61 -0.25
N GLN A 167 13.41 -0.40 0.14
CA GLN A 167 14.32 0.51 0.86
C GLN A 167 14.70 -0.01 2.26
N GLY A 168 13.87 -0.88 2.85
CA GLY A 168 14.07 -1.37 4.20
C GLY A 168 13.87 -0.28 5.26
N TYR A 169 14.60 -0.39 6.37
CA TYR A 169 14.50 0.53 7.51
C TYR A 169 13.15 0.47 8.23
N PHE A 170 12.65 -0.75 8.45
CA PHE A 170 11.49 -0.98 9.30
C PHE A 170 11.98 -1.24 10.72
N VAL A 171 12.15 -0.20 11.49
CA VAL A 171 12.56 -0.30 12.89
C VAL A 171 11.29 -0.27 13.74
N SER A 172 11.03 -1.36 14.46
CA SER A 172 10.07 -1.31 15.56
C SER A 172 10.64 -0.39 16.63
N THR A 173 9.90 0.66 16.97
CA THR A 173 10.27 1.58 18.07
C THR A 173 9.74 1.09 19.41
N TYR A 174 9.08 -0.05 19.43
CA TYR A 174 8.45 -0.63 20.61
C TYR A 174 9.34 -1.70 21.25
N SER A 175 9.32 -1.78 22.57
CA SER A 175 9.95 -2.87 23.31
C SER A 175 9.14 -4.17 23.11
N ASP A 176 9.77 -5.33 23.32
CA ASP A 176 9.11 -6.66 23.18
C ASP A 176 7.83 -6.81 24.05
N GLU A 177 7.70 -6.01 25.10
CA GLU A 177 6.52 -6.00 25.98
C GLU A 177 5.39 -5.14 25.40
N ASP A 178 5.73 -4.00 24.79
CA ASP A 178 4.79 -3.12 24.12
C ASP A 178 4.27 -3.78 22.82
N GLU A 179 5.13 -4.49 22.09
CA GLU A 179 4.73 -5.27 20.91
C GLU A 179 3.58 -6.22 21.21
N LYS A 180 3.68 -7.04 22.26
CA LYS A 180 2.64 -8.02 22.61
C LYS A 180 1.28 -7.39 22.96
N SER A 181 1.26 -6.13 23.41
CA SER A 181 0.04 -5.40 23.75
C SER A 181 -0.63 -4.81 22.49
N LEU A 182 0.14 -4.29 21.55
CA LEU A 182 -0.34 -3.63 20.34
C LEU A 182 -0.93 -4.61 19.31
N TYR A 183 -0.46 -5.87 19.31
CA TYR A 183 -0.88 -6.87 18.32
C TYR A 183 -2.21 -7.55 18.66
N LYS A 184 -2.72 -7.41 19.88
CA LYS A 184 -4.00 -8.03 20.27
C LYS A 184 -5.23 -7.46 19.57
N ASP A 185 -5.13 -6.27 18.97
CA ASP A 185 -6.28 -5.51 18.48
C ASP A 185 -6.26 -5.17 16.97
N ARG A 186 -5.26 -5.62 16.19
CA ARG A 186 -5.27 -5.39 14.73
C ARG A 186 -6.38 -6.18 14.06
N LYS A 187 -7.26 -5.44 13.34
CA LYS A 187 -8.54 -5.93 12.81
C LYS A 187 -8.46 -6.84 11.56
N TYR A 188 -7.27 -7.15 11.06
CA TYR A 188 -7.15 -8.02 9.89
C TYR A 188 -7.30 -9.49 10.30
N VAL A 189 -8.54 -9.95 10.40
CA VAL A 189 -8.86 -11.36 10.63
C VAL A 189 -9.57 -11.85 9.37
N TYR A 190 -8.85 -12.59 8.54
CA TYR A 190 -9.45 -13.34 7.44
C TYR A 190 -9.85 -14.73 7.94
N TYR A 191 -11.07 -15.12 7.64
CA TYR A 191 -11.63 -16.44 8.00
C TYR A 191 -11.43 -17.43 6.86
#